data_15d395ff8f5ee5fb25b2b78706386505
#
_entry.id   15d395ff8f5ee5fb25b2b78706386505
#
_cell.length_a   1.000
_cell.length_b   1.000
_cell.length_c   1.000
_cell.angle_alpha   90.00
_cell.angle_beta   90.00
_cell.angle_gamma   90.00
#
_symmetry.space_group_name_H-M   'P 1'
#
loop_
_entity.id
_entity.type
_entity.pdbx_description
1 polymer ?
#
loop_
_entity_poly.entity_id
_entity_poly.type
_entity_poly.pdbx_seq_one_letter_code
_entity_poly.pdbx_strand_id
1 'polypeptide(L)'
;MNWQSLCYRFGTRSAMVLCLLYFLTGFLNAQQSRITKAIDNQQRVALTGHLHPKARTEDDQGRVAPSLPMPYVTLVLAQSASQHANLQRLLHDQQTPGSPNYHRWLTPEQFADRFGASTEDLNKITSWLQAQGLSIAAVARGRNWIAVNGEAARIESAFQTEIHQYVSNGEKHFANALEPSVPAALAEIVASIRGLNDFRMKAKSILRDPAAHGTMTPHFTASDGENFMTPNDLATIYDISSLRRRYRW
;
A
#
# COMPACT_ATOMS: atom_id res chain seq x y z
N MET A 1 55.90 -45.09 -5.77
CA MET A 1 54.92 -44.25 -5.00
C MET A 1 54.58 -43.06 -5.86
N ASN A 2 53.33 -43.01 -6.40
CA ASN A 2 52.93 -42.17 -7.54
C ASN A 2 52.49 -40.80 -7.07
N TRP A 3 53.28 -39.77 -7.28
CA TRP A 3 53.05 -38.37 -6.88
C TRP A 3 51.88 -37.71 -7.60
N GLN A 4 51.44 -38.28 -8.73
CA GLN A 4 50.29 -37.72 -9.50
C GLN A 4 48.91 -37.93 -8.85
N SER A 5 48.75 -38.93 -7.99
CA SER A 5 47.46 -39.22 -7.32
C SER A 5 47.20 -38.30 -6.10
N LEU A 6 48.21 -37.61 -5.58
CA LEU A 6 48.07 -36.71 -4.41
C LEU A 6 47.58 -35.33 -4.82
N CYS A 7 47.97 -34.83 -5.99
CA CYS A 7 47.53 -33.51 -6.49
C CYS A 7 46.07 -33.46 -6.90
N TYR A 8 45.53 -34.59 -7.39
CA TYR A 8 44.11 -34.62 -7.83
C TYR A 8 43.11 -34.63 -6.66
N ARG A 9 43.51 -35.19 -5.52
CA ARG A 9 42.64 -35.24 -4.31
C ARG A 9 42.57 -33.96 -3.53
N PHE A 10 43.58 -33.06 -3.65
CA PHE A 10 43.54 -31.74 -3.00
C PHE A 10 42.81 -30.67 -3.83
N GLY A 11 42.88 -30.76 -5.18
CA GLY A 11 42.22 -29.78 -6.08
C GLY A 11 40.71 -29.88 -6.04
N THR A 12 40.13 -31.06 -5.97
CA THR A 12 38.66 -31.28 -5.98
C THR A 12 38.01 -30.85 -4.65
N ARG A 13 38.69 -31.02 -3.50
CA ARG A 13 38.17 -30.60 -2.20
C ARG A 13 38.20 -29.06 -2.02
N SER A 14 39.25 -28.41 -2.53
CA SER A 14 39.32 -26.92 -2.52
C SER A 14 38.31 -26.29 -3.46
N ALA A 15 38.08 -26.86 -4.65
CA ALA A 15 37.06 -26.36 -5.59
C ALA A 15 35.63 -26.52 -5.03
N MET A 16 35.36 -27.63 -4.33
CA MET A 16 34.03 -27.89 -3.75
C MET A 16 33.75 -26.95 -2.55
N VAL A 17 34.75 -26.63 -1.74
CA VAL A 17 34.62 -25.65 -0.64
C VAL A 17 34.46 -24.23 -1.18
N LEU A 18 35.16 -23.85 -2.25
CA LEU A 18 34.96 -22.54 -2.90
C LEU A 18 33.56 -22.40 -3.52
N CYS A 19 33.02 -23.45 -4.17
CA CYS A 19 31.65 -23.45 -4.69
C CYS A 19 30.60 -23.36 -3.56
N LEU A 20 30.81 -24.04 -2.42
CA LEU A 20 29.91 -23.92 -1.28
C LEU A 20 29.91 -22.52 -0.67
N LEU A 21 31.05 -21.85 -0.60
CA LEU A 21 31.18 -20.45 -0.15
C LEU A 21 30.49 -19.48 -1.11
N TYR A 22 30.52 -19.71 -2.42
CA TYR A 22 29.79 -18.90 -3.40
C TYR A 22 28.27 -19.06 -3.31
N PHE A 23 27.77 -20.24 -2.94
CA PHE A 23 26.34 -20.49 -2.74
C PHE A 23 25.81 -19.87 -1.43
N LEU A 24 26.66 -19.69 -0.41
CA LEU A 24 26.24 -19.06 0.85
C LEU A 24 26.17 -17.52 0.79
N THR A 25 26.82 -16.86 -0.17
CA THR A 25 26.78 -15.39 -0.31
C THR A 25 25.55 -14.88 -1.07
N GLY A 26 24.74 -15.76 -1.65
CA GLY A 26 23.58 -15.39 -2.48
C GLY A 26 22.32 -14.95 -1.73
N PHE A 27 22.24 -15.05 -0.40
CA PHE A 27 20.97 -14.90 0.34
C PHE A 27 20.90 -13.81 1.41
N LEU A 28 21.90 -12.93 1.49
CA LEU A 28 21.88 -11.82 2.48
C LEU A 28 21.59 -10.47 1.82
N ASN A 29 20.55 -10.40 0.97
CA ASN A 29 19.91 -9.12 0.67
C ASN A 29 18.83 -8.81 1.72
N ALA A 30 19.22 -8.78 3.01
CA ALA A 30 18.38 -8.17 4.02
C ALA A 30 18.22 -6.69 3.65
N GLN A 31 16.99 -6.23 3.50
CA GLN A 31 16.73 -4.82 3.23
C GLN A 31 17.37 -3.98 4.34
N GLN A 32 18.22 -3.05 3.95
CA GLN A 32 18.88 -2.16 4.89
C GLN A 32 17.85 -1.24 5.55
N SER A 33 17.92 -1.12 6.88
CA SER A 33 17.11 -0.17 7.63
C SER A 33 17.42 1.27 7.20
N ARG A 34 16.38 2.04 6.93
CA ARG A 34 16.46 3.47 6.61
C ARG A 34 16.39 4.36 7.84
N ILE A 35 15.78 3.85 8.91
CA ILE A 35 15.71 4.57 10.18
C ILE A 35 17.03 4.32 10.94
N THR A 36 18.02 5.17 10.68
CA THR A 36 19.36 5.07 11.28
C THR A 36 19.54 5.93 12.52
N LYS A 37 18.67 6.93 12.72
CA LYS A 37 18.70 7.84 13.87
C LYS A 37 17.67 7.43 14.91
N ALA A 38 17.89 7.82 16.16
CA ALA A 38 16.90 7.70 17.21
C ALA A 38 15.62 8.50 16.84
N ILE A 39 14.44 7.95 17.16
CA ILE A 39 13.17 8.63 16.92
C ILE A 39 12.98 9.65 18.05
N ASP A 40 13.15 10.92 17.72
CA ASP A 40 12.96 12.05 18.63
C ASP A 40 11.69 12.81 18.28
N ASN A 41 10.72 12.86 19.22
CA ASN A 41 9.46 13.56 19.04
C ASN A 41 9.60 15.08 19.01
N GLN A 42 10.72 15.65 19.42
CA GLN A 42 10.97 17.10 19.38
C GLN A 42 11.40 17.56 17.97
N GLN A 43 12.06 16.71 17.22
CA GLN A 43 12.48 16.99 15.85
C GLN A 43 11.48 16.43 14.86
N ARG A 44 10.66 17.29 14.27
CA ARG A 44 9.54 16.86 13.44
C ARG A 44 9.59 17.46 12.04
N VAL A 45 9.00 16.73 11.09
CA VAL A 45 8.81 17.16 9.70
C VAL A 45 7.32 17.09 9.39
N ALA A 46 6.77 18.19 8.88
CA ALA A 46 5.38 18.26 8.44
C ALA A 46 5.20 17.46 7.13
N LEU A 47 4.12 16.71 7.06
CA LEU A 47 3.68 16.02 5.85
C LEU A 47 2.64 16.90 5.17
N THR A 48 3.00 17.54 4.07
CA THR A 48 2.13 18.47 3.36
C THR A 48 1.13 17.75 2.45
N GLY A 49 -0.03 18.40 2.19
CA GLY A 49 -1.06 17.87 1.29
C GLY A 49 -2.06 16.93 1.96
N HIS A 50 -2.19 16.97 3.28
CA HIS A 50 -3.14 16.15 4.04
C HIS A 50 -4.42 16.91 4.42
N LEU A 51 -4.51 18.20 4.16
CA LEU A 51 -5.73 18.97 4.39
C LEU A 51 -6.76 18.64 3.33
N HIS A 52 -7.96 18.23 3.76
CA HIS A 52 -9.01 17.86 2.83
C HIS A 52 -9.69 19.12 2.25
N PRO A 53 -9.89 19.25 0.91
CA PRO A 53 -10.44 20.47 0.28
C PRO A 53 -11.86 20.85 0.74
N LYS A 54 -12.60 19.93 1.34
CA LYS A 54 -13.94 20.18 1.92
C LYS A 54 -13.89 20.57 3.40
N ALA A 55 -12.75 20.46 4.06
CA ALA A 55 -12.54 20.92 5.42
C ALA A 55 -12.23 22.43 5.39
N ARG A 56 -13.26 23.24 5.10
CA ARG A 56 -13.11 24.67 4.95
C ARG A 56 -13.31 25.38 6.28
N THR A 57 -12.64 26.50 6.45
CA THR A 57 -12.73 27.31 7.68
C THR A 57 -14.16 27.76 7.98
N GLU A 58 -14.95 28.08 6.95
CA GLU A 58 -16.35 28.47 7.12
C GLU A 58 -17.27 27.35 7.61
N ASP A 59 -16.90 26.11 7.39
CA ASP A 59 -17.64 24.90 7.78
C ASP A 59 -17.15 24.30 9.12
N ASP A 60 -16.10 24.88 9.72
CA ASP A 60 -15.44 24.40 10.93
C ASP A 60 -16.30 24.65 12.18
N GLN A 61 -16.52 23.60 12.97
CA GLN A 61 -17.29 23.63 14.22
C GLN A 61 -16.37 23.47 15.46
N GLY A 62 -15.06 23.56 15.26
CA GLY A 62 -14.06 23.35 16.32
C GLY A 62 -13.66 21.88 16.52
N ARG A 63 -12.85 21.66 17.55
CA ARG A 63 -12.25 20.33 17.82
C ARG A 63 -13.31 19.29 18.14
N VAL A 64 -13.07 18.07 17.67
CA VAL A 64 -13.88 16.90 18.03
C VAL A 64 -13.67 16.51 19.51
N ALA A 65 -14.56 15.67 20.06
CA ALA A 65 -14.35 15.10 21.37
C ALA A 65 -13.02 14.32 21.43
N PRO A 66 -12.17 14.54 22.44
CA PRO A 66 -10.87 13.88 22.56
C PRO A 66 -10.96 12.34 22.52
N SER A 67 -12.08 11.79 22.99
CA SER A 67 -12.38 10.36 23.01
C SER A 67 -13.01 9.82 21.71
N LEU A 68 -13.14 10.66 20.67
CA LEU A 68 -13.68 10.19 19.38
C LEU A 68 -12.82 9.02 18.87
N PRO A 69 -13.41 7.83 18.65
CA PRO A 69 -12.67 6.71 18.09
C PRO A 69 -12.24 6.98 16.67
N MET A 70 -10.97 6.82 16.38
CA MET A 70 -10.39 6.93 15.02
C MET A 70 -9.77 5.58 14.64
N PRO A 71 -10.57 4.66 14.10
CA PRO A 71 -10.08 3.37 13.66
C PRO A 71 -9.35 3.48 12.31
N TYR A 72 -8.37 2.61 12.13
CA TYR A 72 -7.69 2.40 10.85
C TYR A 72 -7.00 3.65 10.27
N VAL A 73 -6.44 4.50 11.13
CA VAL A 73 -5.52 5.53 10.68
C VAL A 73 -4.27 4.85 10.13
N THR A 74 -3.93 5.11 8.87
CA THR A 74 -2.95 4.31 8.13
C THR A 74 -1.74 5.15 7.75
N LEU A 75 -0.56 4.74 8.22
CA LEU A 75 0.72 5.26 7.74
C LEU A 75 1.11 4.51 6.47
N VAL A 76 1.24 5.22 5.37
CA VAL A 76 1.74 4.68 4.10
C VAL A 76 3.26 4.84 4.07
N LEU A 77 3.96 3.75 3.78
CA LEU A 77 5.42 3.72 3.77
C LEU A 77 5.94 3.88 2.34
N ALA A 78 6.88 4.81 2.17
CA ALA A 78 7.53 5.07 0.89
C ALA A 78 8.56 4.00 0.56
N GLN A 79 8.69 3.69 -0.70
CA GLN A 79 9.85 2.98 -1.24
C GLN A 79 11.06 3.93 -1.31
N SER A 80 12.28 3.39 -1.20
CA SER A 80 13.47 4.15 -1.56
C SER A 80 13.50 4.40 -3.08
N ALA A 81 14.28 5.38 -3.53
CA ALA A 81 14.43 5.66 -4.95
C ALA A 81 14.92 4.43 -5.74
N SER A 82 15.85 3.65 -5.17
CA SER A 82 16.35 2.41 -5.77
C SER A 82 15.30 1.31 -5.83
N GLN A 83 14.49 1.13 -4.77
CA GLN A 83 13.37 0.18 -4.76
C GLN A 83 12.33 0.55 -5.81
N HIS A 84 11.98 1.84 -5.91
CA HIS A 84 11.04 2.33 -6.91
C HIS A 84 11.54 2.06 -8.34
N ALA A 85 12.79 2.41 -8.65
CA ALA A 85 13.38 2.16 -9.97
C ALA A 85 13.43 0.66 -10.33
N ASN A 86 13.76 -0.19 -9.34
CA ASN A 86 13.77 -1.64 -9.52
C ASN A 86 12.36 -2.22 -9.72
N LEU A 87 11.35 -1.67 -9.03
CA LEU A 87 9.95 -2.07 -9.24
C LEU A 87 9.48 -1.70 -10.65
N GLN A 88 9.75 -0.47 -11.12
CA GLN A 88 9.38 -0.04 -12.47
C GLN A 88 10.02 -0.96 -13.53
N ARG A 89 11.30 -1.32 -13.36
CA ARG A 89 11.98 -2.27 -14.26
C ARG A 89 11.30 -3.64 -14.23
N LEU A 90 10.98 -4.16 -13.05
CA LEU A 90 10.29 -5.45 -12.94
C LEU A 90 8.93 -5.43 -13.62
N LEU A 91 8.13 -4.36 -13.43
CA LEU A 91 6.82 -4.22 -14.07
C LEU A 91 6.93 -4.20 -15.59
N HIS A 92 7.94 -3.51 -16.14
CA HIS A 92 8.25 -3.54 -17.57
C HIS A 92 8.62 -4.94 -18.03
N ASP A 93 9.54 -5.60 -17.34
CA ASP A 93 10.01 -6.94 -17.67
C ASP A 93 8.88 -7.98 -17.64
N GLN A 94 7.96 -7.87 -16.68
CA GLN A 94 6.81 -8.79 -16.57
C GLN A 94 5.83 -8.69 -17.75
N GLN A 95 5.84 -7.58 -18.47
CA GLN A 95 4.98 -7.34 -19.65
C GLN A 95 5.73 -7.53 -20.96
N THR A 96 7.05 -7.68 -20.95
CA THR A 96 7.88 -7.79 -22.15
C THR A 96 8.08 -9.26 -22.53
N PRO A 97 7.54 -9.73 -23.69
CA PRO A 97 7.82 -11.09 -24.18
C PRO A 97 9.32 -11.30 -24.38
N GLY A 98 9.82 -12.48 -23.96
CA GLY A 98 11.26 -12.82 -24.01
C GLY A 98 12.07 -12.37 -22.79
N SER A 99 11.53 -11.54 -21.92
CA SER A 99 12.16 -11.25 -20.63
C SER A 99 12.15 -12.50 -19.71
N PRO A 100 13.21 -12.76 -18.93
CA PRO A 100 13.22 -13.82 -17.92
C PRO A 100 12.12 -13.65 -16.85
N ASN A 101 11.60 -12.43 -16.69
CA ASN A 101 10.54 -12.09 -15.73
C ASN A 101 9.14 -12.07 -16.36
N TYR A 102 9.01 -12.37 -17.66
CA TYR A 102 7.72 -12.34 -18.35
C TYR A 102 6.67 -13.21 -17.65
N HIS A 103 5.53 -12.61 -17.27
CA HIS A 103 4.43 -13.24 -16.52
C HIS A 103 4.84 -13.88 -15.18
N ARG A 104 5.96 -13.49 -14.58
CA ARG A 104 6.37 -13.96 -13.25
C ARG A 104 5.89 -12.98 -12.17
N TRP A 105 4.74 -13.27 -11.60
CA TRP A 105 4.14 -12.44 -10.55
C TRP A 105 4.77 -12.74 -9.19
N LEU A 106 4.90 -11.71 -8.36
CA LEU A 106 5.38 -11.86 -7.00
C LEU A 106 4.22 -12.15 -6.04
N THR A 107 4.46 -12.97 -5.03
CA THR A 107 3.59 -13.02 -3.86
C THR A 107 3.73 -11.73 -3.03
N PRO A 108 2.78 -11.40 -2.15
CA PRO A 108 2.91 -10.24 -1.25
C PRO A 108 4.20 -10.25 -0.43
N GLU A 109 4.64 -11.42 0.03
CA GLU A 109 5.87 -11.59 0.80
C GLU A 109 7.11 -11.35 -0.05
N GLN A 110 7.15 -11.90 -1.27
CA GLN A 110 8.24 -11.64 -2.23
C GLN A 110 8.30 -10.15 -2.61
N PHE A 111 7.14 -9.50 -2.74
CA PHE A 111 7.07 -8.05 -2.94
C PHE A 111 7.64 -7.32 -1.74
N ALA A 112 7.24 -7.71 -0.53
CA ALA A 112 7.72 -7.11 0.71
C ALA A 112 9.24 -7.20 0.84
N ASP A 113 9.81 -8.38 0.53
CA ASP A 113 11.25 -8.62 0.63
C ASP A 113 12.09 -7.81 -0.38
N ARG A 114 11.48 -7.40 -1.49
CA ARG A 114 12.17 -6.61 -2.52
C ARG A 114 11.88 -5.11 -2.43
N PHE A 115 10.66 -4.73 -2.11
CA PHE A 115 10.12 -3.38 -2.29
C PHE A 115 9.42 -2.80 -1.06
N GLY A 116 9.16 -3.59 -0.03
CA GLY A 116 8.55 -3.12 1.22
C GLY A 116 9.55 -2.43 2.15
N ALA A 117 9.11 -2.01 3.31
CA ALA A 117 10.00 -1.58 4.40
C ALA A 117 10.76 -2.77 4.99
N SER A 118 11.94 -2.52 5.55
CA SER A 118 12.68 -3.56 6.29
C SER A 118 11.91 -3.96 7.56
N THR A 119 12.11 -5.19 8.01
CA THR A 119 11.51 -5.65 9.28
C THR A 119 11.98 -4.80 10.46
N GLU A 120 13.22 -4.33 10.42
CA GLU A 120 13.78 -3.45 11.44
C GLU A 120 13.07 -2.09 11.46
N ASP A 121 12.85 -1.46 10.29
CA ASP A 121 12.10 -0.21 10.19
C ASP A 121 10.66 -0.38 10.67
N LEU A 122 9.98 -1.47 10.28
CA LEU A 122 8.63 -1.77 10.77
C LEU A 122 8.59 -1.88 12.30
N ASN A 123 9.55 -2.58 12.90
CA ASN A 123 9.62 -2.71 14.36
C ASN A 123 9.84 -1.35 15.04
N LYS A 124 10.72 -0.49 14.49
CA LYS A 124 10.94 0.86 15.00
C LYS A 124 9.67 1.71 14.94
N ILE A 125 8.98 1.69 13.78
CA ILE A 125 7.74 2.47 13.58
C ILE A 125 6.63 1.95 14.49
N THR A 126 6.40 0.63 14.56
CA THR A 126 5.35 0.05 15.40
C THR A 126 5.59 0.31 16.88
N SER A 127 6.84 0.19 17.35
CA SER A 127 7.21 0.52 18.73
C SER A 127 6.96 2.00 19.05
N TRP A 128 7.30 2.90 18.12
CA TRP A 128 7.03 4.32 18.28
C TRP A 128 5.52 4.59 18.35
N LEU A 129 4.70 4.02 17.45
CA LEU A 129 3.25 4.18 17.45
C LEU A 129 2.62 3.68 18.77
N GLN A 130 3.07 2.54 19.25
CA GLN A 130 2.62 1.99 20.54
C GLN A 130 3.01 2.89 21.72
N ALA A 131 4.21 3.47 21.71
CA ALA A 131 4.65 4.45 22.71
C ALA A 131 3.82 5.74 22.70
N GLN A 132 3.18 6.10 21.56
CA GLN A 132 2.21 7.19 21.47
C GLN A 132 0.82 6.78 21.98
N GLY A 133 0.62 5.56 22.48
CA GLY A 133 -0.66 5.07 22.97
C GLY A 133 -1.61 4.59 21.87
N LEU A 134 -1.09 4.31 20.66
CA LEU A 134 -1.87 3.76 19.55
C LEU A 134 -1.77 2.23 19.51
N SER A 135 -2.84 1.55 19.17
CA SER A 135 -2.84 0.10 18.98
C SER A 135 -2.65 -0.25 17.50
N ILE A 136 -1.76 -1.20 17.20
CA ILE A 136 -1.56 -1.68 15.83
C ILE A 136 -2.76 -2.52 15.41
N ALA A 137 -3.49 -2.06 14.40
CA ALA A 137 -4.64 -2.76 13.84
C ALA A 137 -4.22 -3.78 12.78
N ALA A 138 -3.29 -3.41 11.90
CA ALA A 138 -2.77 -4.28 10.87
C ALA A 138 -1.43 -3.76 10.32
N VAL A 139 -0.62 -4.68 9.81
CA VAL A 139 0.57 -4.39 8.99
C VAL A 139 0.38 -5.09 7.66
N ALA A 140 0.62 -4.37 6.57
CA ALA A 140 0.49 -4.93 5.23
C ALA A 140 1.46 -6.10 5.02
N ARG A 141 1.00 -7.18 4.37
CA ARG A 141 1.87 -8.29 3.94
C ARG A 141 2.98 -7.81 3.00
N GLY A 142 2.71 -6.76 2.20
CA GLY A 142 3.71 -6.08 1.35
C GLY A 142 4.62 -5.10 2.08
N ARG A 143 4.48 -4.93 3.41
CA ARG A 143 5.26 -4.02 4.26
C ARG A 143 5.31 -2.57 3.75
N ASN A 144 4.21 -2.11 3.16
CA ASN A 144 4.09 -0.77 2.58
C ASN A 144 3.08 0.14 3.29
N TRP A 145 2.41 -0.35 4.35
CA TRP A 145 1.58 0.44 5.26
C TRP A 145 1.39 -0.24 6.62
N ILE A 146 1.07 0.58 7.62
CA ILE A 146 0.71 0.18 8.98
C ILE A 146 -0.58 0.91 9.34
N ALA A 147 -1.60 0.19 9.79
CA ALA A 147 -2.83 0.75 10.31
C ALA A 147 -2.86 0.70 11.83
N VAL A 148 -3.35 1.77 12.44
CA VAL A 148 -3.49 1.92 13.89
C VAL A 148 -4.91 2.32 14.26
N ASN A 149 -5.32 1.97 15.48
CA ASN A 149 -6.51 2.48 16.13
C ASN A 149 -6.10 3.36 17.31
N GLY A 150 -6.87 4.42 17.54
CA GLY A 150 -6.70 5.30 18.68
C GLY A 150 -7.90 6.22 18.87
N GLU A 151 -7.87 7.01 19.92
CA GLU A 151 -8.79 8.15 20.11
C GLU A 151 -8.20 9.40 19.47
N ALA A 152 -9.04 10.37 19.12
CA ALA A 152 -8.62 11.63 18.49
C ALA A 152 -7.47 12.30 19.24
N ALA A 153 -7.54 12.38 20.59
CA ALA A 153 -6.48 12.97 21.39
C ALA A 153 -5.12 12.26 21.22
N ARG A 154 -5.10 10.94 21.03
CA ARG A 154 -3.85 10.17 20.81
C ARG A 154 -3.32 10.38 19.40
N ILE A 155 -4.20 10.41 18.40
CA ILE A 155 -3.84 10.71 17.00
C ILE A 155 -3.29 12.13 16.88
N GLU A 156 -3.97 13.12 17.49
CA GLU A 156 -3.51 14.52 17.52
C GLU A 156 -2.12 14.65 18.14
N SER A 157 -1.93 14.01 19.30
CA SER A 157 -0.63 14.02 19.99
C SER A 157 0.46 13.33 19.18
N ALA A 158 0.18 12.14 18.61
CA ALA A 158 1.15 11.37 17.84
C ALA A 158 1.61 12.09 16.58
N PHE A 159 0.68 12.75 15.88
CA PHE A 159 0.95 13.38 14.59
C PHE A 159 1.00 14.91 14.64
N GLN A 160 0.88 15.52 15.82
CA GLN A 160 0.92 16.97 16.05
C GLN A 160 -0.02 17.71 15.07
N THR A 161 -1.28 17.25 15.04
CA THR A 161 -2.36 17.85 14.26
C THR A 161 -3.56 18.10 15.17
N GLU A 162 -4.61 18.71 14.65
CA GLU A 162 -5.88 18.90 15.34
C GLU A 162 -6.99 18.28 14.49
N ILE A 163 -7.89 17.55 15.11
CA ILE A 163 -9.05 16.96 14.42
C ILE A 163 -10.28 17.80 14.76
N HIS A 164 -10.86 18.41 13.73
CA HIS A 164 -12.03 19.27 13.85
C HIS A 164 -13.27 18.61 13.25
N GLN A 165 -14.43 19.02 13.74
CA GLN A 165 -15.71 18.69 13.13
C GLN A 165 -16.05 19.76 12.09
N TYR A 166 -16.56 19.32 10.94
CA TYR A 166 -17.02 20.17 9.84
C TYR A 166 -18.46 19.83 9.49
N VAL A 167 -19.24 20.85 9.07
CA VAL A 167 -20.59 20.65 8.53
C VAL A 167 -20.57 21.01 7.04
N SER A 168 -20.55 20.03 6.19
CA SER A 168 -20.53 20.21 4.74
C SER A 168 -21.80 19.64 4.11
N ASN A 169 -22.58 20.48 3.41
CA ASN A 169 -23.89 20.12 2.81
C ASN A 169 -24.88 19.49 3.83
N GLY A 170 -24.87 19.98 5.09
CA GLY A 170 -25.74 19.47 6.15
C GLY A 170 -25.28 18.15 6.80
N GLU A 171 -24.18 17.55 6.34
CA GLU A 171 -23.59 16.34 6.93
C GLU A 171 -22.41 16.71 7.84
N LYS A 172 -22.32 16.01 8.98
CA LYS A 172 -21.19 16.17 9.90
C LYS A 172 -20.04 15.28 9.46
N HIS A 173 -18.86 15.86 9.41
CA HIS A 173 -17.61 15.18 9.09
C HIS A 173 -16.54 15.55 10.11
N PHE A 174 -15.51 14.74 10.21
CA PHE A 174 -14.26 15.16 10.87
C PHE A 174 -13.12 15.21 9.86
N ALA A 175 -12.16 16.08 10.10
CA ALA A 175 -10.90 16.13 9.36
C ALA A 175 -9.81 16.82 10.19
N ASN A 176 -8.56 16.58 9.81
CA ASN A 176 -7.46 17.34 10.36
C ASN A 176 -7.52 18.81 9.88
N ALA A 177 -7.38 19.74 10.83
CA ALA A 177 -7.32 21.18 10.57
C ALA A 177 -5.90 21.68 10.29
N LEU A 178 -4.89 20.90 10.73
CA LEU A 178 -3.48 21.20 10.52
C LEU A 178 -2.80 20.05 9.78
N GLU A 179 -1.75 20.37 9.01
CA GLU A 179 -0.91 19.34 8.40
C GLU A 179 -0.27 18.46 9.48
N PRO A 180 -0.38 17.14 9.38
CA PRO A 180 0.25 16.24 10.34
C PRO A 180 1.76 16.27 10.20
N SER A 181 2.46 15.91 11.26
CA SER A 181 3.92 15.77 11.24
C SER A 181 4.36 14.43 11.84
N VAL A 182 5.55 14.01 11.46
CA VAL A 182 6.21 12.82 12.01
C VAL A 182 7.61 13.17 12.52
N PRO A 183 8.19 12.40 13.45
CA PRO A 183 9.60 12.56 13.80
C PRO A 183 10.51 12.57 12.57
N ALA A 184 11.52 13.43 12.57
CA ALA A 184 12.41 13.61 11.42
C ALA A 184 13.09 12.30 10.99
N ALA A 185 13.38 11.38 11.94
CA ALA A 185 13.91 10.06 11.64
C ALA A 185 12.97 9.19 10.79
N LEU A 186 11.66 9.48 10.79
CA LEU A 186 10.64 8.74 10.02
C LEU A 186 10.28 9.42 8.70
N ALA A 187 10.70 10.65 8.46
CA ALA A 187 10.25 11.47 7.33
C ALA A 187 10.60 10.86 5.95
N GLU A 188 11.71 10.12 5.86
CA GLU A 188 12.11 9.47 4.59
C GLU A 188 11.35 8.18 4.31
N ILE A 189 10.69 7.59 5.33
CA ILE A 189 9.99 6.33 5.17
C ILE A 189 8.47 6.47 5.24
N VAL A 190 7.94 7.49 5.90
CA VAL A 190 6.50 7.76 5.96
C VAL A 190 6.12 8.72 4.84
N ALA A 191 5.42 8.21 3.84
CA ALA A 191 4.96 9.00 2.69
C ALA A 191 3.72 9.82 2.99
N SER A 192 2.75 9.24 3.72
CA SER A 192 1.48 9.89 4.02
C SER A 192 0.76 9.22 5.20
N ILE A 193 -0.21 9.94 5.77
CA ILE A 193 -1.12 9.42 6.79
C ILE A 193 -2.55 9.53 6.23
N ARG A 194 -3.29 8.43 6.23
CA ARG A 194 -4.68 8.35 5.76
C ARG A 194 -5.62 8.07 6.93
N GLY A 195 -6.89 8.42 6.76
CA GLY A 195 -7.90 8.21 7.81
C GLY A 195 -7.96 9.35 8.83
N LEU A 196 -7.31 10.50 8.56
CA LEU A 196 -7.46 11.72 9.35
C LEU A 196 -8.75 12.50 9.02
N ASN A 197 -9.55 12.00 8.07
CA ASN A 197 -10.87 12.55 7.72
C ASN A 197 -11.83 11.42 7.30
N ASP A 198 -13.13 11.69 7.36
CA ASP A 198 -14.20 10.79 6.95
C ASP A 198 -14.97 11.25 5.70
N PHE A 199 -14.46 12.25 4.99
CA PHE A 199 -15.05 12.70 3.72
C PHE A 199 -14.95 11.59 2.67
N ARG A 200 -16.05 10.86 2.45
CA ARG A 200 -16.11 9.80 1.44
C ARG A 200 -16.42 10.38 0.06
N MET A 201 -15.81 9.81 -0.95
CA MET A 201 -16.23 10.08 -2.31
C MET A 201 -17.63 9.49 -2.51
N LYS A 202 -18.61 10.33 -2.81
CA LYS A 202 -19.94 9.86 -3.25
C LYS A 202 -19.77 9.32 -4.68
N ALA A 203 -20.25 8.11 -4.93
CA ALA A 203 -20.28 7.55 -6.27
C ALA A 203 -21.08 8.51 -7.16
N LYS A 204 -20.46 8.99 -8.24
CA LYS A 204 -21.16 9.76 -9.28
C LYS A 204 -21.85 8.82 -10.27
N SER A 205 -22.44 7.73 -9.80
CA SER A 205 -23.33 6.94 -10.63
C SER A 205 -24.57 7.79 -10.89
N ILE A 206 -24.63 8.40 -12.05
CA ILE A 206 -25.88 8.95 -12.57
C ILE A 206 -26.68 7.72 -12.99
N LEU A 207 -27.75 7.41 -12.26
CA LEU A 207 -28.82 6.59 -12.81
C LEU A 207 -29.35 7.40 -14.01
N ARG A 208 -28.85 7.10 -15.20
CA ARG A 208 -29.43 7.65 -16.41
C ARG A 208 -30.78 7.04 -16.57
N ASP A 209 -31.78 7.89 -16.82
CA ASP A 209 -33.12 7.45 -17.20
C ASP A 209 -32.99 6.45 -18.36
N PRO A 210 -33.46 5.22 -18.21
CA PRO A 210 -33.46 4.22 -19.29
C PRO A 210 -34.08 4.72 -20.61
N ALA A 211 -35.01 5.68 -20.53
CA ALA A 211 -35.63 6.30 -21.69
C ALA A 211 -34.72 7.24 -22.52
N ALA A 212 -33.54 7.61 -21.99
CA ALA A 212 -32.61 8.55 -22.66
C ALA A 212 -31.61 7.88 -23.61
N HIS A 213 -31.63 6.56 -23.79
CA HIS A 213 -30.68 5.83 -24.62
C HIS A 213 -31.31 5.24 -25.86
N GLY A 214 -30.85 5.72 -27.03
CA GLY A 214 -31.19 5.14 -28.34
C GLY A 214 -30.85 3.64 -28.35
N THR A 215 -31.77 2.90 -28.88
CA THR A 215 -31.77 1.54 -29.47
C THR A 215 -30.63 0.57 -29.22
N MET A 216 -30.10 0.47 -28.01
CA MET A 216 -29.39 -0.74 -27.62
C MET A 216 -30.45 -1.71 -27.07
N THR A 217 -30.78 -2.74 -27.85
CA THR A 217 -31.68 -3.79 -27.40
C THR A 217 -30.94 -4.73 -26.47
N PRO A 218 -31.29 -4.81 -25.19
CA PRO A 218 -30.67 -5.77 -24.27
C PRO A 218 -31.00 -7.20 -24.71
N HIS A 219 -30.11 -8.15 -24.48
CA HIS A 219 -30.33 -9.55 -24.83
C HIS A 219 -31.38 -10.22 -23.93
N PHE A 220 -31.68 -9.60 -22.80
CA PHE A 220 -32.71 -10.08 -21.89
C PHE A 220 -33.49 -8.91 -21.27
N THR A 221 -34.82 -8.94 -21.45
CA THR A 221 -35.74 -8.05 -20.75
C THR A 221 -36.65 -8.93 -19.89
N ALA A 222 -36.73 -8.65 -18.58
CA ALA A 222 -37.61 -9.37 -17.67
C ALA A 222 -39.06 -9.03 -17.91
N SER A 223 -39.98 -9.84 -17.37
CA SER A 223 -41.43 -9.68 -17.53
C SER A 223 -42.01 -8.36 -16.97
N ASP A 224 -41.27 -7.69 -16.08
CA ASP A 224 -41.54 -6.37 -15.50
C ASP A 224 -41.02 -5.21 -16.36
N GLY A 225 -40.33 -5.52 -17.48
CA GLY A 225 -39.73 -4.53 -18.38
C GLY A 225 -38.31 -4.10 -18.00
N GLU A 226 -37.74 -4.65 -16.94
CA GLU A 226 -36.34 -4.36 -16.57
C GLU A 226 -35.36 -5.07 -17.50
N ASN A 227 -34.26 -4.37 -17.80
CA ASN A 227 -33.22 -4.86 -18.69
C ASN A 227 -32.01 -5.32 -17.87
N PHE A 228 -31.61 -6.57 -18.03
CA PHE A 228 -30.50 -7.16 -17.37
C PHE A 228 -29.36 -7.45 -18.34
N MET A 229 -28.11 -7.18 -17.89
CA MET A 229 -26.94 -7.63 -18.62
C MET A 229 -26.78 -9.14 -18.47
N THR A 230 -26.84 -9.83 -19.59
CA THR A 230 -26.57 -11.29 -19.61
C THR A 230 -25.05 -11.56 -19.72
N PRO A 231 -24.60 -12.79 -19.42
CA PRO A 231 -23.22 -13.20 -19.69
C PRO A 231 -22.81 -13.02 -21.18
N ASN A 232 -23.75 -13.00 -22.11
CA ASN A 232 -23.49 -12.76 -23.54
C ASN A 232 -23.25 -11.27 -23.82
N ASP A 233 -23.98 -10.38 -23.16
CA ASP A 233 -23.74 -8.93 -23.25
C ASP A 233 -22.35 -8.60 -22.75
N LEU A 234 -21.93 -9.16 -21.60
CA LEU A 234 -20.58 -9.02 -21.07
C LEU A 234 -19.54 -9.58 -22.05
N ALA A 235 -19.79 -10.75 -22.64
CA ALA A 235 -18.88 -11.36 -23.59
C ALA A 235 -18.69 -10.49 -24.85
N THR A 236 -19.73 -9.76 -25.25
CA THR A 236 -19.68 -8.82 -26.39
C THR A 236 -18.97 -7.53 -26.02
N ILE A 237 -19.32 -6.93 -24.87
CA ILE A 237 -18.72 -5.67 -24.39
C ILE A 237 -17.20 -5.80 -24.19
N TYR A 238 -16.76 -6.92 -23.64
CA TYR A 238 -15.33 -7.17 -23.30
C TYR A 238 -14.59 -8.00 -24.34
N ASP A 239 -15.23 -8.35 -25.47
CA ASP A 239 -14.66 -9.20 -26.54
C ASP A 239 -14.03 -10.52 -26.03
N ILE A 240 -14.68 -11.15 -25.05
CA ILE A 240 -14.22 -12.41 -24.44
C ILE A 240 -14.93 -13.66 -24.99
N SER A 241 -15.67 -13.55 -26.07
CA SER A 241 -16.40 -14.66 -26.69
C SER A 241 -15.48 -15.81 -27.14
N SER A 242 -14.26 -15.49 -27.54
CA SER A 242 -13.23 -16.46 -27.91
C SER A 242 -12.71 -17.27 -26.69
N LEU A 243 -12.65 -16.66 -25.53
CA LEU A 243 -12.22 -17.31 -24.28
C LEU A 243 -13.30 -18.28 -23.77
N ARG A 244 -14.59 -17.89 -23.85
CA ARG A 244 -15.72 -18.74 -23.43
C ARG A 244 -15.83 -20.03 -24.23
N ARG A 245 -15.44 -20.03 -25.51
CA ARG A 245 -15.40 -21.24 -26.36
C ARG A 245 -14.29 -22.20 -25.96
N ARG A 246 -13.18 -21.70 -25.40
CA ARG A 246 -12.02 -22.50 -25.00
C ARG A 246 -12.20 -23.16 -23.63
N TYR A 247 -12.98 -22.56 -22.76
CA TYR A 247 -13.27 -23.06 -21.40
C TYR A 247 -14.79 -23.22 -21.31
N ARG A 248 -15.30 -24.45 -21.62
CA ARG A 248 -16.73 -24.78 -21.36
C ARG A 248 -16.96 -24.73 -19.84
N TRP A 249 -17.64 -23.69 -19.38
CA TRP A 249 -18.27 -23.61 -18.06
C TRP A 249 -19.69 -24.12 -18.16
#